data_070a0327f7472c56f790cf9fbf929f81
#
_entry.id   070a0327f7472c56f790cf9fbf929f81
#
_cell.length_a   1.000
_cell.length_b   1.000
_cell.length_c   1.000
_cell.angle_alpha   90.00
_cell.angle_beta   90.00
_cell.angle_gamma   90.00
#
_symmetry.space_group_name_H-M   'P 1'
#
loop_
_entity.id
_entity.type
_entity.pdbx_description
1 polymer ?
#
loop_
_entity_poly.entity_id
_entity_poly.type
_entity_poly.pdbx_seq_one_letter_code
_entity_poly.pdbx_strand_id
1 'polypeptide(L)'
;MFWEDFCDYYIEIVKERLYQPEKHGEAERRGAQHALYHSLLGILKLYAVYIPHMTEYIYQSCFRGFEGAVSIHQLLWQQEKADELLLEFGGHLKETIGRVRKEKTEKQMSMKEAIPELVITCPGKLRKLYKQSETDIRACTNAAAIIFRS
;
A
#
# COMPACT_ATOMS: atom_id res chain seq x y z
N MET A 1 -2.15 -7.06 10.41
CA MET A 1 -2.97 -6.21 9.49
C MET A 1 -2.57 -4.74 9.54
N PHE A 2 -2.93 -3.91 10.56
CA PHE A 2 -2.61 -2.47 10.52
C PHE A 2 -1.10 -2.21 10.44
N TRP A 3 -0.34 -2.73 11.38
CA TRP A 3 1.10 -2.50 11.47
C TRP A 3 1.87 -3.12 10.30
N GLU A 4 1.68 -4.43 10.10
CA GLU A 4 2.43 -5.19 9.08
C GLU A 4 2.01 -4.86 7.64
N ASP A 5 0.70 -4.81 7.35
CA ASP A 5 0.26 -4.66 5.96
C ASP A 5 0.19 -3.19 5.54
N PHE A 6 -0.40 -2.34 6.37
CA PHE A 6 -0.58 -0.93 6.04
C PHE A 6 0.71 -0.12 6.26
N CYS A 7 1.30 -0.16 7.47
CA CYS A 7 2.46 0.67 7.76
C CYS A 7 3.75 0.16 7.10
N ASP A 8 4.05 -1.14 7.21
CA ASP A 8 5.34 -1.68 6.74
C ASP A 8 5.39 -1.89 5.23
N TYR A 9 4.24 -2.12 4.58
CA TYR A 9 4.20 -2.40 3.15
C TYR A 9 3.44 -1.35 2.36
N TYR A 10 2.15 -1.12 2.63
CA TYR A 10 1.32 -0.30 1.76
C TYR A 10 1.81 1.15 1.65
N ILE A 11 2.12 1.78 2.78
CA ILE A 11 2.65 3.17 2.79
C ILE A 11 3.95 3.25 1.97
N GLU A 12 4.85 2.29 2.12
CA GLU A 12 6.11 2.29 1.37
C GLU A 12 5.90 2.04 -0.14
N ILE A 13 4.93 1.20 -0.51
CA ILE A 13 4.59 0.95 -1.92
C ILE A 13 4.11 2.21 -2.62
N VAL A 14 3.22 3.00 -1.98
CA VAL A 14 2.62 4.18 -2.61
C VAL A 14 3.44 5.46 -2.46
N LYS A 15 4.52 5.41 -1.70
CA LYS A 15 5.33 6.57 -1.32
C LYS A 15 5.86 7.36 -2.53
N GLU A 16 6.39 6.66 -3.53
CA GLU A 16 6.94 7.32 -4.71
C GLU A 16 5.85 8.02 -5.52
N ARG A 17 4.67 7.42 -5.66
CA ARG A 17 3.51 8.06 -6.32
C ARG A 17 3.09 9.36 -5.63
N LEU A 18 3.21 9.42 -4.31
CA LEU A 18 2.83 10.60 -3.54
C LEU A 18 3.83 11.74 -3.66
N TYR A 19 5.13 11.41 -3.57
CA TYR A 19 6.20 12.40 -3.46
C TYR A 19 6.89 12.75 -4.78
N GLN A 20 6.71 11.92 -5.82
CA GLN A 20 7.34 12.13 -7.14
C GLN A 20 6.29 12.05 -8.27
N PRO A 21 5.28 12.95 -8.26
CA PRO A 21 4.22 12.94 -9.27
C PRO A 21 4.75 13.19 -10.68
N GLU A 22 5.90 13.80 -10.83
CA GLU A 22 6.57 14.00 -12.11
C GLU A 22 6.97 12.69 -12.81
N LYS A 23 7.14 11.60 -12.05
CA LYS A 23 7.45 10.26 -12.59
C LYS A 23 6.20 9.45 -12.92
N HIS A 24 5.15 9.62 -12.15
CA HIS A 24 3.95 8.76 -12.20
C HIS A 24 2.72 9.46 -12.79
N GLY A 25 2.70 10.80 -12.74
CA GLY A 25 1.55 11.60 -13.12
C GLY A 25 0.57 11.87 -11.97
N GLU A 26 -0.17 12.97 -12.10
CA GLU A 26 -1.14 13.42 -11.08
C GLU A 26 -2.32 12.45 -10.88
N ALA A 27 -2.71 11.68 -11.90
CA ALA A 27 -3.77 10.69 -11.78
C ALA A 27 -3.38 9.56 -10.81
N GLU A 28 -2.16 9.05 -10.91
CA GLU A 28 -1.60 8.02 -10.05
C GLU A 28 -1.45 8.52 -8.60
N ARG A 29 -1.00 9.76 -8.44
CA ARG A 29 -0.93 10.41 -7.13
C ARG A 29 -2.29 10.52 -6.47
N ARG A 30 -3.32 10.98 -7.21
CA ARG A 30 -4.69 11.08 -6.70
C ARG A 30 -5.25 9.71 -6.33
N GLY A 31 -5.00 8.68 -7.14
CA GLY A 31 -5.38 7.30 -6.83
C GLY A 31 -4.75 6.82 -5.51
N ALA A 32 -3.46 7.06 -5.31
CA ALA A 32 -2.77 6.72 -4.07
C ALA A 32 -3.32 7.49 -2.86
N GLN A 33 -3.59 8.79 -3.01
CA GLN A 33 -4.22 9.61 -1.95
C GLN A 33 -5.61 9.10 -1.58
N HIS A 34 -6.44 8.78 -2.58
CA HIS A 34 -7.78 8.24 -2.37
C HIS A 34 -7.73 6.91 -1.61
N ALA A 35 -6.86 6.00 -2.04
CA ALA A 35 -6.71 4.70 -1.38
C ALA A 35 -6.19 4.83 0.06
N LEU A 36 -5.23 5.72 0.32
CA LEU A 36 -4.75 6.01 1.68
C LEU A 36 -5.85 6.61 2.56
N TYR A 37 -6.63 7.55 2.03
CA TYR A 37 -7.74 8.18 2.73
C TYR A 37 -8.75 7.14 3.22
N HIS A 38 -9.26 6.31 2.31
CA HIS A 38 -10.26 5.30 2.66
C HIS A 38 -9.69 4.18 3.55
N SER A 39 -8.46 3.76 3.31
CA SER A 39 -7.80 2.77 4.17
C SER A 39 -7.62 3.28 5.60
N LEU A 40 -7.12 4.51 5.77
CA LEU A 40 -6.95 5.09 7.09
C LEU A 40 -8.28 5.33 7.80
N LEU A 41 -9.29 5.84 7.09
CA LEU A 41 -10.63 6.02 7.65
C LEU A 41 -11.23 4.68 8.11
N GLY A 42 -11.11 3.63 7.30
CA GLY A 42 -11.54 2.28 7.67
C GLY A 42 -10.82 1.75 8.92
N ILE A 43 -9.50 1.93 8.98
CA ILE A 43 -8.69 1.56 10.15
C ILE A 43 -9.15 2.33 11.40
N LEU A 44 -9.35 3.64 11.29
CA LEU A 44 -9.84 4.46 12.41
C LEU A 44 -11.21 3.98 12.91
N LYS A 45 -12.13 3.64 12.00
CA LYS A 45 -13.45 3.09 12.36
C LYS A 45 -13.32 1.76 13.10
N LEU A 46 -12.41 0.87 12.69
CA LEU A 46 -12.13 -0.39 13.41
C LEU A 46 -11.59 -0.14 14.80
N TYR A 47 -10.68 0.81 14.96
CA TYR A 47 -10.07 1.14 16.24
C TYR A 47 -10.94 2.02 17.13
N ALA A 48 -11.98 2.66 16.60
CA ALA A 48 -12.85 3.56 17.37
C ALA A 48 -13.53 2.88 18.58
N VAL A 49 -13.73 1.57 18.52
CA VAL A 49 -14.28 0.78 19.64
C VAL A 49 -13.25 0.62 20.78
N TYR A 50 -11.96 0.57 20.47
CA TYR A 50 -10.90 0.30 21.45
C TYR A 50 -10.23 1.58 21.98
N ILE A 51 -10.04 2.57 21.12
CA ILE A 51 -9.37 3.84 21.45
C ILE A 51 -10.19 5.04 20.96
N PRO A 52 -11.42 5.22 21.48
CA PRO A 52 -12.38 6.18 20.93
C PRO A 52 -11.88 7.62 20.89
N HIS A 53 -11.20 8.08 21.92
CA HIS A 53 -10.75 9.48 22.00
C HIS A 53 -9.69 9.82 20.95
N MET A 54 -8.74 8.91 20.70
CA MET A 54 -7.70 9.14 19.72
C MET A 54 -8.25 9.09 18.30
N THR A 55 -9.09 8.12 18.00
CA THR A 55 -9.70 7.97 16.68
C THR A 55 -10.63 9.12 16.36
N GLU A 56 -11.41 9.58 17.37
CA GLU A 56 -12.25 10.77 17.23
C GLU A 56 -11.41 12.02 16.99
N TYR A 57 -10.31 12.22 17.73
CA TYR A 57 -9.43 13.35 17.53
C TYR A 57 -8.86 13.42 16.10
N ILE A 58 -8.37 12.28 15.60
CA ILE A 58 -7.85 12.19 14.23
C ILE A 58 -8.97 12.43 13.21
N TYR A 59 -10.14 11.85 13.43
CA TYR A 59 -11.29 12.06 12.57
C TYR A 59 -11.69 13.54 12.50
N GLN A 60 -11.83 14.20 13.63
CA GLN A 60 -12.17 15.63 13.70
C GLN A 60 -11.15 16.50 12.97
N SER A 61 -9.86 16.16 13.09
CA SER A 61 -8.77 16.94 12.52
C SER A 61 -8.60 16.75 11.02
N CYS A 62 -8.84 15.53 10.50
CA CYS A 62 -8.45 15.17 9.14
C CYS A 62 -9.61 14.77 8.21
N PHE A 63 -10.75 14.32 8.74
CA PHE A 63 -11.80 13.67 7.94
C PHE A 63 -13.15 14.39 8.01
N ARG A 64 -13.48 14.98 9.14
CA ARG A 64 -14.81 15.58 9.37
C ARG A 64 -15.25 16.55 8.26
N GLY A 65 -14.33 17.37 7.75
CA GLY A 65 -14.63 18.33 6.69
C GLY A 65 -15.05 17.70 5.37
N PHE A 66 -14.71 16.45 5.15
CA PHE A 66 -15.01 15.69 3.93
C PHE A 66 -16.18 14.71 4.13
N GLU A 67 -16.24 14.05 5.29
CA GLU A 67 -17.27 13.05 5.60
C GLU A 67 -18.60 13.66 6.07
N GLY A 68 -18.57 14.86 6.65
CA GLY A 68 -19.75 15.58 7.10
C GLY A 68 -20.40 15.08 8.39
N ALA A 69 -20.07 13.87 8.87
CA ALA A 69 -20.59 13.35 10.14
C ALA A 69 -19.95 14.08 11.33
N VAL A 70 -20.73 14.30 12.39
CA VAL A 70 -20.25 15.04 13.59
C VAL A 70 -19.20 14.25 14.34
N SER A 71 -19.23 12.91 14.27
CA SER A 71 -18.33 12.00 14.96
C SER A 71 -18.04 10.77 14.10
N ILE A 72 -16.85 10.19 14.25
CA ILE A 72 -16.50 8.91 13.60
C ILE A 72 -17.46 7.79 13.96
N HIS A 73 -18.04 7.82 15.17
CA HIS A 73 -19.01 6.84 15.65
C HIS A 73 -20.36 6.89 14.94
N GLN A 74 -20.62 7.93 14.15
CA GLN A 74 -21.83 8.07 13.35
C GLN A 74 -21.61 7.63 11.89
N LEU A 75 -20.40 7.32 11.50
CA LEU A 75 -20.11 6.85 10.15
C LEU A 75 -20.61 5.42 9.95
N LEU A 76 -21.41 5.24 8.93
CA LEU A 76 -21.89 3.92 8.52
C LEU A 76 -20.77 3.10 7.86
N TRP A 77 -20.81 1.78 8.06
CA TRP A 77 -19.98 0.86 7.32
C TRP A 77 -20.55 0.66 5.92
N GLN A 78 -19.72 0.90 4.92
CA GLN A 78 -20.04 0.52 3.56
C GLN A 78 -19.65 -0.95 3.37
N GLN A 79 -20.57 -1.75 2.83
CA GLN A 79 -20.28 -3.11 2.43
C GLN A 79 -19.73 -3.09 1.01
N GLU A 80 -18.43 -3.23 0.88
CA GLU A 80 -17.77 -3.43 -0.41
C GLU A 80 -17.45 -4.91 -0.57
N LYS A 81 -17.62 -5.40 -1.80
CA LYS A 81 -17.18 -6.77 -2.14
C LYS A 81 -15.67 -6.76 -2.31
N ALA A 82 -15.00 -7.64 -1.59
CA ALA A 82 -13.59 -7.84 -1.78
C ALA A 82 -13.32 -8.44 -3.16
N ASP A 83 -12.35 -7.88 -3.89
CA ASP A 83 -11.83 -8.48 -5.11
C ASP A 83 -10.76 -9.52 -4.72
N GLU A 84 -11.13 -10.79 -4.80
CA GLU A 84 -10.26 -11.92 -4.42
C GLU A 84 -8.94 -11.93 -5.21
N LEU A 85 -8.98 -11.54 -6.49
CA LEU A 85 -7.78 -11.48 -7.33
C LEU A 85 -6.81 -10.39 -6.85
N LEU A 86 -7.35 -9.23 -6.46
CA LEU A 86 -6.54 -8.14 -5.89
C LEU A 86 -5.99 -8.49 -4.51
N LEU A 87 -6.76 -9.19 -3.68
CA LEU A 87 -6.28 -9.67 -2.38
C LEU A 87 -5.15 -10.69 -2.55
N GLU A 88 -5.32 -11.66 -3.45
CA GLU A 88 -4.26 -12.63 -3.78
C GLU A 88 -3.00 -11.92 -4.30
N PHE A 89 -3.18 -10.98 -5.22
CA PHE A 89 -2.07 -10.17 -5.74
C PHE A 89 -1.34 -9.41 -4.63
N GLY A 90 -2.08 -8.78 -3.71
CA GLY A 90 -1.51 -8.06 -2.57
C GLY A 90 -0.66 -8.97 -1.68
N GLY A 91 -1.12 -10.20 -1.41
CA GLY A 91 -0.36 -11.21 -0.68
C GLY A 91 0.96 -11.56 -1.37
N HIS A 92 0.91 -11.89 -2.66
CA HIS A 92 2.09 -12.20 -3.46
C HIS A 92 3.07 -11.03 -3.56
N LEU A 93 2.56 -9.81 -3.70
CA LEU A 93 3.39 -8.59 -3.74
C LEU A 93 4.14 -8.38 -2.43
N LYS A 94 3.44 -8.54 -1.30
CA LYS A 94 4.01 -8.46 0.04
C LYS A 94 5.13 -9.50 0.23
N GLU A 95 4.90 -10.76 -0.16
CA GLU A 95 5.90 -11.82 -0.10
C GLU A 95 7.13 -11.49 -0.96
N THR A 96 6.91 -10.97 -2.17
CA THR A 96 7.99 -10.59 -3.08
C THR A 96 8.87 -9.48 -2.48
N ILE A 97 8.26 -8.41 -1.95
CA ILE A 97 8.99 -7.32 -1.32
C ILE A 97 9.69 -7.81 -0.03
N GLY A 98 9.01 -8.63 0.77
CA GLY A 98 9.56 -9.22 1.99
C GLY A 98 10.79 -10.08 1.72
N ARG A 99 10.76 -10.90 0.66
CA ARG A 99 11.92 -11.69 0.22
C ARG A 99 13.11 -10.79 -0.14
N VAL A 100 12.88 -9.74 -0.92
CA VAL A 100 13.96 -8.81 -1.31
C VAL A 100 14.56 -8.12 -0.07
N ARG A 101 13.71 -7.67 0.87
CA ARG A 101 14.18 -7.05 2.12
C ARG A 101 15.01 -8.01 2.95
N LYS A 102 14.57 -9.27 3.06
CA LYS A 102 15.29 -10.34 3.76
C LYS A 102 16.65 -10.60 3.13
N GLU A 103 16.71 -10.78 1.81
CA GLU A 103 17.96 -10.99 1.08
C GLU A 103 18.94 -9.82 1.26
N LYS A 104 18.48 -8.57 1.22
CA LYS A 104 19.31 -7.40 1.50
C LYS A 104 19.85 -7.42 2.92
N THR A 105 19.04 -7.78 3.91
CA THR A 105 19.46 -7.89 5.30
C THR A 105 20.51 -8.97 5.49
N GLU A 106 20.32 -10.15 4.92
CA GLU A 106 21.25 -11.27 4.98
C GLU A 106 22.62 -10.93 4.35
N LYS A 107 22.60 -10.13 3.28
CA LYS A 107 23.82 -9.64 2.60
C LYS A 107 24.38 -8.37 3.21
N GLN A 108 23.82 -7.89 4.33
CA GLN A 108 24.21 -6.63 4.99
C GLN A 108 24.13 -5.40 4.07
N MET A 109 23.26 -5.44 3.06
CA MET A 109 23.04 -4.35 2.13
C MET A 109 22.07 -3.32 2.70
N SER A 110 22.27 -2.05 2.36
CA SER A 110 21.27 -1.01 2.66
C SER A 110 19.96 -1.26 1.91
N MET A 111 18.81 -0.94 2.54
CA MET A 111 17.52 -1.00 1.84
C MET A 111 17.47 -0.08 0.60
N LYS A 112 18.28 0.99 0.58
CA LYS A 112 18.40 1.92 -0.54
C LYS A 112 19.39 1.47 -1.62
N GLU A 113 20.13 0.42 -1.39
CA GLU A 113 21.09 -0.09 -2.35
C GLU A 113 20.37 -0.72 -3.55
N ALA A 114 20.84 -0.39 -4.75
CA ALA A 114 20.25 -0.94 -5.97
C ALA A 114 20.62 -2.42 -6.16
N ILE A 115 19.63 -3.20 -6.62
CA ILE A 115 19.86 -4.57 -7.08
C ILE A 115 19.82 -4.58 -8.62
N PRO A 116 20.73 -5.26 -9.30
CA PRO A 116 20.82 -5.21 -10.75
C PRO A 116 19.57 -5.83 -11.42
N GLU A 117 19.07 -6.92 -10.88
CA GLU A 117 17.94 -7.66 -11.46
C GLU A 117 17.08 -8.27 -10.35
N LEU A 118 15.76 -8.17 -10.52
CA LEU A 118 14.76 -8.84 -9.68
C LEU A 118 13.94 -9.80 -10.54
N VAL A 119 14.06 -11.09 -10.28
CA VAL A 119 13.23 -12.12 -10.92
C VAL A 119 12.00 -12.37 -10.07
N ILE A 120 10.82 -12.19 -10.67
CA ILE A 120 9.53 -12.43 -10.02
C ILE A 120 8.85 -13.60 -10.75
N THR A 121 8.66 -14.70 -10.03
CA THR A 121 7.81 -15.79 -10.50
C THR A 121 6.37 -15.47 -10.15
N CYS A 122 5.52 -15.27 -11.14
CA CYS A 122 4.13 -14.89 -10.93
C CYS A 122 3.17 -15.83 -11.66
N PRO A 123 2.06 -16.23 -11.01
CA PRO A 123 0.99 -16.95 -11.68
C PRO A 123 0.48 -16.16 -12.89
N GLY A 124 0.18 -16.85 -14.00
CA GLY A 124 -0.25 -16.21 -15.25
C GLY A 124 -1.43 -15.25 -15.08
N LYS A 125 -2.38 -15.57 -14.17
CA LYS A 125 -3.53 -14.73 -13.84
C LYS A 125 -3.16 -13.40 -13.19
N LEU A 126 -2.04 -13.33 -12.46
CA LEU A 126 -1.56 -12.12 -11.77
C LEU A 126 -0.58 -11.28 -12.61
N ARG A 127 -0.12 -11.81 -13.75
CA ARG A 127 0.91 -11.17 -14.57
C ARG A 127 0.56 -9.75 -15.02
N LYS A 128 -0.72 -9.51 -15.34
CA LYS A 128 -1.20 -8.17 -15.72
C LYS A 128 -1.04 -7.17 -14.57
N LEU A 129 -1.43 -7.57 -13.36
CA LEU A 129 -1.33 -6.74 -12.16
C LEU A 129 0.14 -6.44 -11.81
N TYR A 130 1.01 -7.44 -11.90
CA TYR A 130 2.44 -7.24 -11.70
C TYR A 130 3.06 -6.25 -12.69
N LYS A 131 2.68 -6.32 -13.98
CA LYS A 131 3.13 -5.35 -14.98
C LYS A 131 2.62 -3.93 -14.69
N GLN A 132 1.37 -3.79 -14.24
CA GLN A 132 0.81 -2.49 -13.87
C GLN A 132 1.49 -1.89 -12.63
N SER A 133 1.99 -2.74 -11.72
CA SER A 133 2.66 -2.33 -10.49
C SER A 133 4.19 -2.34 -10.60
N GLU A 134 4.75 -2.52 -11.81
CA GLU A 134 6.21 -2.64 -12.01
C GLU A 134 6.97 -1.45 -11.45
N THR A 135 6.46 -0.24 -11.66
CA THR A 135 7.09 1.00 -11.19
C THR A 135 7.14 1.05 -9.65
N ASP A 136 6.06 0.66 -8.99
CA ASP A 136 6.01 0.62 -7.52
C ASP A 136 6.96 -0.45 -6.96
N ILE A 137 6.98 -1.64 -7.59
CA ILE A 137 7.89 -2.71 -7.20
C ILE A 137 9.33 -2.25 -7.33
N ARG A 138 9.66 -1.59 -8.43
CA ARG A 138 10.98 -1.01 -8.69
C ARG A 138 11.35 0.02 -7.62
N ALA A 139 10.43 0.92 -7.28
CA ALA A 139 10.62 1.94 -6.26
C ALA A 139 10.88 1.34 -4.86
N CYS A 140 10.10 0.31 -4.48
CA CYS A 140 10.25 -0.36 -3.17
C CYS A 140 11.49 -1.23 -3.04
N THR A 141 11.97 -1.81 -4.15
CA THR A 141 13.07 -2.77 -4.14
C THR A 141 14.40 -2.19 -4.59
N ASN A 142 14.36 -1.01 -5.23
CA ASN A 142 15.50 -0.42 -5.94
C ASN A 142 16.10 -1.37 -6.99
N ALA A 143 15.25 -2.13 -7.68
CA ALA A 143 15.67 -3.00 -8.77
C ALA A 143 15.90 -2.21 -10.06
N ALA A 144 17.05 -2.37 -10.69
CA ALA A 144 17.36 -1.75 -11.97
C ALA A 144 16.54 -2.40 -13.11
N ALA A 145 16.35 -3.72 -13.06
CA ALA A 145 15.53 -4.47 -14.00
C ALA A 145 14.61 -5.45 -13.25
N ILE A 146 13.39 -5.67 -13.81
CA ILE A 146 12.45 -6.68 -13.31
C ILE A 146 12.13 -7.66 -14.42
N ILE A 147 12.29 -8.96 -14.13
CA ILE A 147 11.98 -10.06 -15.05
C ILE A 147 10.83 -10.87 -14.49
N PHE A 148 9.73 -10.96 -15.23
CA PHE A 148 8.58 -11.78 -14.86
C PHE A 148 8.69 -13.16 -15.51
N ARG A 149 8.76 -14.19 -14.68
CA ARG A 149 8.72 -15.61 -15.09
C ARG A 149 7.36 -16.22 -14.77
N SER A 150 6.93 -17.16 -15.58
CA SER A 150 5.71 -17.95 -15.36
C SER A 150 6.02 -19.18 -14.54
#